data_9a78e75d4157e47d31b7d08818378637
#
_entry.id   9a78e75d4157e47d31b7d08818378637
#
_cell.length_a   1.000
_cell.length_b   1.000
_cell.length_c   1.000
_cell.angle_alpha   90.00
_cell.angle_beta   90.00
_cell.angle_gamma   90.00
#
_symmetry.space_group_name_H-M   'P 1'
#
loop_
_entity.id
_entity.type
_entity.pdbx_description
1 polymer ?
#
loop_
_entity_poly.entity_id
_entity_poly.type
_entity_poly.pdbx_seq_one_letter_code
_entity_poly.pdbx_strand_id
1 'polypeptide(L)'
;RSEQEQQDLAIIIEETLNQRIEGVKNEKGVWITPAFPKLIYVLEENNITEGSKFWYLTKLAARCTAKRMVPDYISEKKMKELKLSKGETPGHGDVYTCMGCRSFLTPDRSGNGWNNVANAGNYDANKPKYYGRFNQGVVTINLVDVALSSGGALDKFWKIFDERLELCYKALMCRHNRLKGTLSDAAPILWQYGALARLKKGETIDKLLYDGCLLYTSDA
;
A
#
# COMPACT_ATOMS: atom_id res chain seq x y z
N ARG A 1 -14.99 -14.16 11.67
CA ARG A 1 -15.83 -14.65 10.53
C ARG A 1 -16.33 -16.05 10.85
N SER A 2 -17.59 -16.35 10.51
CA SER A 2 -18.14 -17.69 10.62
C SER A 2 -17.41 -18.67 9.69
N GLU A 3 -17.57 -19.96 9.94
CA GLU A 3 -16.96 -20.99 9.10
C GLU A 3 -17.51 -20.93 7.66
N GLN A 4 -18.79 -20.67 7.52
CA GLN A 4 -19.43 -20.50 6.21
C GLN A 4 -18.84 -19.32 5.44
N GLU A 5 -18.69 -18.16 6.08
CA GLU A 5 -18.07 -16.99 5.44
C GLU A 5 -16.61 -17.25 5.00
N GLN A 6 -15.87 -18.05 5.78
CA GLN A 6 -14.51 -18.44 5.38
C GLN A 6 -14.51 -19.33 4.15
N GLN A 7 -15.46 -20.27 4.04
CA GLN A 7 -15.60 -21.13 2.87
C GLN A 7 -16.02 -20.35 1.64
N ASP A 8 -17.00 -19.47 1.77
CA ASP A 8 -17.46 -18.62 0.67
C ASP A 8 -16.34 -17.72 0.14
N LEU A 9 -15.57 -17.12 1.05
CA LEU A 9 -14.39 -16.32 0.69
C LEU A 9 -13.31 -17.15 0.00
N ALA A 10 -13.09 -18.38 0.46
CA ALA A 10 -12.10 -19.27 -0.16
C ALA A 10 -12.47 -19.57 -1.62
N ILE A 11 -13.74 -19.84 -1.90
CA ILE A 11 -14.24 -20.05 -3.27
C ILE A 11 -14.04 -18.80 -4.15
N ILE A 12 -14.37 -17.63 -3.61
CA ILE A 12 -14.19 -16.36 -4.33
C ILE A 12 -12.71 -16.10 -4.64
N ILE A 13 -11.83 -16.34 -3.67
CA ILE A 13 -10.37 -16.16 -3.84
C ILE A 13 -9.83 -17.14 -4.87
N GLU A 14 -10.22 -18.40 -4.78
CA GLU A 14 -9.81 -19.46 -5.70
C GLU A 14 -10.21 -19.12 -7.14
N GLU A 15 -11.46 -18.77 -7.36
CA GLU A 15 -11.95 -18.39 -8.68
C GLU A 15 -11.28 -17.12 -9.21
N THR A 16 -11.08 -16.12 -8.37
CA THR A 16 -10.38 -14.89 -8.74
C THR A 16 -8.95 -15.18 -9.21
N LEU A 17 -8.22 -16.04 -8.51
CA LEU A 17 -6.86 -16.43 -8.89
C LEU A 17 -6.84 -17.25 -10.18
N ASN A 18 -7.78 -18.17 -10.37
CA ASN A 18 -7.91 -18.96 -11.59
C ASN A 18 -8.20 -18.08 -12.81
N GLN A 19 -9.13 -17.14 -12.68
CA GLN A 19 -9.43 -16.18 -13.76
C GLN A 19 -8.22 -15.30 -14.08
N ARG A 20 -7.43 -14.92 -13.09
CA ARG A 20 -6.16 -14.21 -13.32
C ARG A 20 -5.13 -15.05 -14.03
N ILE A 21 -5.02 -16.34 -13.70
CA ILE A 21 -4.11 -17.27 -14.36
C ILE A 21 -4.48 -17.43 -15.82
N GLU A 22 -5.75 -17.63 -16.11
CA GLU A 22 -6.27 -17.83 -17.48
C GLU A 22 -6.23 -16.53 -18.28
N GLY A 23 -6.72 -15.46 -17.73
CA GLY A 23 -6.97 -14.21 -18.44
C GLY A 23 -8.28 -14.23 -19.21
N VAL A 24 -8.48 -13.22 -20.05
CA VAL A 24 -9.62 -13.09 -20.96
C VAL A 24 -9.15 -12.85 -22.39
N LYS A 25 -9.90 -13.36 -23.37
CA LYS A 25 -9.62 -13.04 -24.76
C LYS A 25 -10.20 -11.67 -25.10
N ASN A 26 -9.39 -10.83 -25.74
CA ASN A 26 -9.87 -9.60 -26.34
C ASN A 26 -10.59 -9.87 -27.67
N GLU A 27 -11.11 -8.82 -28.28
CA GLU A 27 -11.82 -8.88 -29.57
C GLU A 27 -10.98 -9.49 -30.70
N LYS A 28 -9.65 -9.45 -30.59
CA LYS A 28 -8.70 -10.04 -31.54
C LYS A 28 -8.33 -11.49 -31.20
N GLY A 29 -8.99 -12.09 -30.21
CA GLY A 29 -8.70 -13.45 -29.75
C GLY A 29 -7.40 -13.63 -28.96
N VAL A 30 -6.73 -12.54 -28.59
CA VAL A 30 -5.50 -12.57 -27.81
C VAL A 30 -5.85 -12.62 -26.32
N TRP A 31 -5.19 -13.52 -25.58
CA TRP A 31 -5.34 -13.61 -24.14
C TRP A 31 -4.66 -12.42 -23.45
N ILE A 32 -5.42 -11.69 -22.66
CA ILE A 32 -4.96 -10.59 -21.86
C ILE A 32 -5.30 -10.84 -20.40
N THR A 33 -4.46 -10.30 -19.51
CA THR A 33 -4.73 -10.28 -18.06
C THR A 33 -5.02 -8.85 -17.65
N PRO A 34 -6.17 -8.58 -17.02
CA PRO A 34 -6.48 -7.22 -16.56
C PRO A 34 -5.46 -6.78 -15.52
N ALA A 35 -4.98 -5.53 -15.65
CA ALA A 35 -4.07 -4.93 -14.67
C ALA A 35 -4.78 -4.61 -13.35
N PHE A 36 -6.07 -4.32 -13.42
CA PHE A 36 -6.92 -3.98 -12.27
C PHE A 36 -8.16 -4.88 -12.18
N PRO A 37 -8.76 -5.01 -10.99
CA PRO A 37 -8.30 -4.50 -9.70
C PRO A 37 -6.97 -5.15 -9.29
N LYS A 38 -6.13 -4.39 -8.57
CA LYS A 38 -4.88 -4.92 -8.02
C LYS A 38 -5.19 -5.89 -6.90
N LEU A 39 -4.67 -7.11 -7.01
CA LEU A 39 -4.87 -8.15 -6.02
C LEU A 39 -3.80 -8.08 -4.95
N ILE A 40 -4.24 -8.14 -3.70
CA ILE A 40 -3.37 -8.25 -2.53
C ILE A 40 -3.79 -9.51 -1.77
N TYR A 41 -2.85 -10.41 -1.53
CA TYR A 41 -3.06 -11.64 -0.81
C TYR A 41 -2.42 -11.57 0.57
N VAL A 42 -3.22 -11.77 1.62
CA VAL A 42 -2.73 -11.72 3.00
C VAL A 42 -2.28 -13.11 3.43
N LEU A 43 -1.04 -13.18 3.89
CA LEU A 43 -0.45 -14.39 4.47
C LEU A 43 -0.77 -14.44 5.97
N GLU A 44 -1.57 -15.43 6.36
CA GLU A 44 -2.07 -15.67 7.71
C GLU A 44 -1.66 -17.07 8.19
N GLU A 45 -1.78 -17.35 9.48
CA GLU A 45 -1.43 -18.67 10.04
C GLU A 45 -2.18 -19.82 9.39
N ASN A 46 -3.44 -19.58 8.98
CA ASN A 46 -4.30 -20.60 8.38
C ASN A 46 -4.01 -20.86 6.90
N ASN A 47 -3.09 -20.13 6.28
CA ASN A 47 -2.77 -20.29 4.86
C ASN A 47 -1.27 -20.30 4.54
N ILE A 48 -0.37 -19.99 5.49
CA ILE A 48 1.08 -19.86 5.23
C ILE A 48 1.86 -21.16 5.45
N THR A 49 1.33 -22.09 6.23
CA THR A 49 2.02 -23.33 6.58
C THR A 49 1.45 -24.51 5.80
N GLU A 50 2.32 -25.39 5.31
CA GLU A 50 1.91 -26.62 4.66
C GLU A 50 1.01 -27.46 5.59
N GLY A 51 -0.12 -27.91 5.03
CA GLY A 51 -1.15 -28.63 5.80
C GLY A 51 -2.17 -27.74 6.50
N SER A 52 -2.00 -26.42 6.52
CA SER A 52 -3.04 -25.53 7.03
C SER A 52 -4.28 -25.50 6.12
N LYS A 53 -5.43 -25.12 6.70
CA LYS A 53 -6.76 -25.21 6.06
C LYS A 53 -6.80 -24.60 4.65
N PHE A 54 -6.13 -23.45 4.47
CA PHE A 54 -6.14 -22.68 3.22
C PHE A 54 -4.77 -22.64 2.51
N TRP A 55 -3.85 -23.54 2.86
CA TRP A 55 -2.55 -23.63 2.18
C TRP A 55 -2.66 -23.78 0.67
N TYR A 56 -3.68 -24.49 0.20
CA TYR A 56 -3.92 -24.67 -1.23
C TYR A 56 -4.13 -23.34 -1.98
N LEU A 57 -4.77 -22.35 -1.34
CA LEU A 57 -4.95 -21.01 -1.91
C LEU A 57 -3.61 -20.27 -2.03
N THR A 58 -2.72 -20.44 -1.08
CA THR A 58 -1.37 -19.85 -1.14
C THR A 58 -0.55 -20.49 -2.28
N LYS A 59 -0.65 -21.79 -2.47
CA LYS A 59 -0.04 -22.46 -3.63
C LYS A 59 -0.62 -21.92 -4.96
N LEU A 60 -1.92 -21.74 -5.01
CA LEU A 60 -2.58 -21.19 -6.20
C LEU A 60 -2.17 -19.72 -6.43
N ALA A 61 -2.09 -18.90 -5.38
CA ALA A 61 -1.59 -17.54 -5.46
C ALA A 61 -0.15 -17.50 -5.97
N ALA A 62 0.74 -18.35 -5.47
CA ALA A 62 2.12 -18.46 -5.95
C ALA A 62 2.18 -18.86 -7.43
N ARG A 63 1.34 -19.80 -7.87
CA ARG A 63 1.21 -20.16 -9.29
C ARG A 63 0.73 -18.99 -10.15
N CYS A 64 -0.22 -18.22 -9.63
CA CYS A 64 -0.69 -17.00 -10.28
C CYS A 64 0.45 -15.98 -10.40
N THR A 65 1.21 -15.75 -9.35
CA THR A 65 2.36 -14.85 -9.35
C THR A 65 3.43 -15.28 -10.36
N ALA A 66 3.76 -16.56 -10.40
CA ALA A 66 4.75 -17.09 -11.35
C ALA A 66 4.34 -16.86 -12.82
N LYS A 67 3.04 -16.83 -13.11
CA LYS A 67 2.52 -16.64 -14.48
C LYS A 67 2.18 -15.19 -14.81
N ARG A 68 1.74 -14.40 -13.82
CA ARG A 68 1.12 -13.08 -14.03
C ARG A 68 1.71 -11.95 -13.19
N MET A 69 2.68 -12.22 -12.31
CA MET A 69 3.28 -11.26 -11.39
C MET A 69 2.28 -10.61 -10.41
N VAL A 70 1.16 -11.27 -10.14
CA VAL A 70 0.13 -10.90 -9.18
C VAL A 70 -0.37 -12.16 -8.47
N PRO A 71 -0.87 -12.08 -7.24
CA PRO A 71 -1.09 -10.92 -6.38
C PRO A 71 0.19 -10.40 -5.71
N ASP A 72 0.11 -9.19 -5.11
CA ASP A 72 1.06 -8.75 -4.10
C ASP A 72 0.76 -9.44 -2.76
N TYR A 73 1.80 -9.65 -1.93
CA TYR A 73 1.66 -10.34 -0.66
C TYR A 73 1.87 -9.42 0.53
N ILE A 74 1.06 -9.61 1.58
CA ILE A 74 1.20 -8.94 2.87
C ILE A 74 1.24 -10.00 3.95
N SER A 75 2.24 -9.94 4.83
CA SER A 75 2.29 -10.78 6.01
C SER A 75 1.49 -10.15 7.16
N GLU A 76 0.45 -10.84 7.61
CA GLU A 76 -0.34 -10.44 8.78
C GLU A 76 0.54 -10.27 10.01
N LYS A 77 1.41 -11.24 10.28
CA LYS A 77 2.34 -11.19 11.42
C LYS A 77 3.20 -9.93 11.39
N LYS A 78 3.81 -9.63 10.24
CA LYS A 78 4.67 -8.44 10.09
C LYS A 78 3.87 -7.15 10.19
N MET A 79 2.67 -7.10 9.67
CA MET A 79 1.80 -5.93 9.80
C MET A 79 1.42 -5.68 11.26
N LYS A 80 1.06 -6.71 12.00
CA LYS A 80 0.77 -6.60 13.43
C LYS A 80 2.01 -6.15 14.24
N GLU A 81 3.18 -6.72 13.98
CA GLU A 81 4.44 -6.31 14.61
C GLU A 81 4.76 -4.83 14.36
N LEU A 82 4.63 -4.37 13.11
CA LEU A 82 4.87 -2.97 12.74
C LEU A 82 3.88 -2.02 13.42
N LYS A 83 2.62 -2.38 13.51
CA LYS A 83 1.60 -1.58 14.19
C LYS A 83 1.88 -1.48 15.69
N LEU A 84 2.20 -2.59 16.33
CA LEU A 84 2.57 -2.60 17.75
C LEU A 84 3.82 -1.74 18.00
N SER A 85 4.82 -1.79 17.14
CA SER A 85 6.02 -0.96 17.24
C SER A 85 5.72 0.54 17.11
N LYS A 86 4.62 0.89 16.42
CA LYS A 86 4.09 2.25 16.33
C LYS A 86 3.14 2.60 17.49
N GLY A 87 3.04 1.71 18.49
CA GLY A 87 2.32 1.90 19.74
C GLY A 87 0.82 1.66 19.63
N GLU A 88 0.33 0.85 18.68
CA GLU A 88 -1.05 0.37 18.71
C GLU A 88 -1.29 -0.56 19.90
N THR A 89 -2.51 -0.53 20.41
CA THR A 89 -2.96 -1.48 21.44
C THR A 89 -3.21 -2.84 20.78
N PRO A 90 -2.75 -3.95 21.37
CA PRO A 90 -3.09 -5.29 20.88
C PRO A 90 -4.60 -5.45 20.72
N GLY A 91 -5.03 -6.03 19.60
CA GLY A 91 -6.45 -6.20 19.26
C GLY A 91 -7.10 -5.01 18.57
N HIS A 92 -6.44 -3.85 18.55
CA HIS A 92 -6.83 -2.75 17.69
C HIS A 92 -5.97 -2.78 16.42
N GLY A 93 -6.60 -2.70 15.29
CA GLY A 93 -5.87 -2.64 14.05
C GLY A 93 -5.51 -4.01 13.51
N ASP A 94 -6.53 -4.80 13.21
CA ASP A 94 -6.40 -5.98 12.39
C ASP A 94 -5.73 -5.64 11.05
N VAL A 95 -5.20 -6.64 10.39
CA VAL A 95 -4.61 -6.46 9.07
C VAL A 95 -5.63 -5.80 8.15
N TYR A 96 -5.25 -4.69 7.59
CA TYR A 96 -5.99 -4.03 6.51
C TYR A 96 -5.08 -3.82 5.32
N THR A 97 -5.71 -3.74 4.17
CA THR A 97 -5.02 -3.71 2.89
C THR A 97 -4.13 -2.48 2.74
N CYS A 98 -3.08 -2.63 1.97
CA CYS A 98 -2.25 -1.51 1.55
C CYS A 98 -3.08 -0.47 0.79
N MET A 99 -2.73 0.78 0.97
CA MET A 99 -3.20 1.85 0.12
C MET A 99 -2.37 1.88 -1.16
N GLY A 100 -3.00 1.57 -2.28
CA GLY A 100 -2.29 1.39 -3.55
C GLY A 100 -1.45 0.10 -3.55
N CYS A 101 -0.13 0.22 -3.69
CA CYS A 101 0.75 -0.93 -3.87
C CYS A 101 1.46 -1.39 -2.60
N ARG A 102 2.03 -0.46 -1.83
CA ARG A 102 2.99 -0.76 -0.75
C ARG A 102 2.79 0.06 0.51
N SER A 103 1.95 1.08 0.48
CA SER A 103 1.65 1.88 1.66
C SER A 103 0.56 1.25 2.49
N PHE A 104 0.69 1.30 3.78
CA PHE A 104 -0.36 0.95 4.71
C PHE A 104 -0.64 2.11 5.65
N LEU A 105 -1.88 2.22 6.09
CA LEU A 105 -2.29 3.25 7.02
C LEU A 105 -1.82 2.86 8.43
N THR A 106 -1.19 3.81 9.11
CA THR A 106 -0.93 3.73 10.54
C THR A 106 -1.92 4.62 11.28
N PRO A 107 -2.21 4.37 12.57
CA PRO A 107 -3.06 5.26 13.34
C PRO A 107 -2.54 6.68 13.32
N ASP A 108 -3.42 7.63 13.15
CA ASP A 108 -3.08 9.03 13.33
C ASP A 108 -2.82 9.30 14.81
N ARG A 109 -1.59 9.66 15.11
CA ARG A 109 -1.12 10.02 16.46
C ARG A 109 -0.58 11.43 16.53
N SER A 110 -0.81 12.25 15.51
CA SER A 110 -0.40 13.63 15.57
C SER A 110 -1.11 14.31 16.73
N GLY A 111 -0.44 14.34 17.89
CA GLY A 111 -0.91 15.01 19.09
C GLY A 111 -1.02 16.53 18.99
N ASN A 112 -0.96 17.05 17.78
CA ASN A 112 -0.97 18.48 17.46
C ASN A 112 -2.37 19.12 17.53
N GLY A 113 -3.36 18.41 18.10
CA GLY A 113 -4.73 18.92 18.20
C GLY A 113 -5.42 19.11 16.85
N TRP A 114 -4.72 18.83 15.76
CA TRP A 114 -5.24 18.93 14.42
C TRP A 114 -5.84 17.59 13.98
N ASN A 115 -7.13 17.59 13.84
CA ASN A 115 -7.90 16.40 13.59
C ASN A 115 -8.98 16.68 12.55
N ASN A 116 -8.60 16.59 11.29
CA ASN A 116 -9.48 16.76 10.15
C ASN A 116 -10.58 15.70 10.08
N VAL A 117 -10.36 14.55 10.72
CA VAL A 117 -11.32 13.45 10.77
C VAL A 117 -12.39 13.64 11.83
N ALA A 118 -12.15 14.48 12.84
CA ALA A 118 -13.12 14.76 13.90
C ALA A 118 -14.46 15.31 13.38
N ASN A 119 -14.47 15.90 12.19
CA ASN A 119 -15.66 16.42 11.54
C ASN A 119 -16.37 15.39 10.65
N ALA A 120 -15.86 14.18 10.53
CA ALA A 120 -16.51 13.12 9.80
C ALA A 120 -17.74 12.60 10.58
N GLY A 121 -18.85 12.36 9.87
CA GLY A 121 -20.11 11.94 10.52
C GLY A 121 -20.04 10.59 11.25
N ASN A 122 -19.04 9.77 10.94
CA ASN A 122 -18.79 8.47 11.57
C ASN A 122 -17.57 8.49 12.51
N TYR A 123 -17.12 9.66 12.95
CA TYR A 123 -15.99 9.78 13.84
C TYR A 123 -16.28 9.25 15.23
N ASP A 124 -15.41 8.39 15.73
CA ASP A 124 -15.40 7.88 17.09
C ASP A 124 -14.02 8.15 17.71
N ALA A 125 -14.00 8.99 18.74
CA ALA A 125 -12.76 9.39 19.41
C ALA A 125 -12.01 8.23 20.07
N ASN A 126 -12.73 7.14 20.40
CA ASN A 126 -12.16 5.96 21.07
C ASN A 126 -11.59 4.92 20.08
N LYS A 127 -11.79 5.12 18.78
CA LYS A 127 -11.27 4.21 17.76
C LYS A 127 -10.05 4.79 17.07
N PRO A 128 -9.04 3.96 16.75
CA PRO A 128 -7.91 4.39 15.95
C PRO A 128 -8.39 4.96 14.61
N LYS A 129 -7.78 6.05 14.18
CA LYS A 129 -8.11 6.73 12.92
C LYS A 129 -7.10 6.36 11.87
N TYR A 130 -7.60 6.04 10.69
CA TYR A 130 -6.79 5.66 9.54
C TYR A 130 -7.12 6.50 8.30
N TYR A 131 -7.89 7.56 8.47
CA TYR A 131 -8.29 8.46 7.38
C TYR A 131 -7.31 9.64 7.25
N GLY A 132 -7.42 10.33 6.15
CA GLY A 132 -6.71 11.59 5.94
C GLY A 132 -5.31 11.43 5.39
N ARG A 133 -4.93 10.24 4.91
CA ARG A 133 -3.61 9.95 4.35
C ARG A 133 -3.66 9.84 2.84
N PHE A 134 -2.58 10.24 2.20
CA PHE A 134 -2.43 10.19 0.75
C PHE A 134 -0.97 10.03 0.34
N ASN A 135 -0.73 9.58 -0.88
CA ASN A 135 0.60 9.48 -1.45
C ASN A 135 1.03 10.82 -2.03
N GLN A 136 2.15 11.36 -1.56
CA GLN A 136 2.73 12.61 -2.07
C GLN A 136 3.57 12.37 -3.32
N GLY A 137 4.17 11.20 -3.46
CA GLY A 137 4.99 10.86 -4.61
C GLY A 137 5.65 9.51 -4.48
N VAL A 138 6.08 9.02 -5.63
CA VAL A 138 6.82 7.75 -5.78
C VAL A 138 8.04 8.03 -6.61
N VAL A 139 9.19 7.46 -6.23
CA VAL A 139 10.40 7.42 -7.03
C VAL A 139 10.92 5.98 -7.04
N THR A 140 11.22 5.47 -8.21
CA THR A 140 11.66 4.09 -8.41
C THR A 140 13.16 4.04 -8.57
N ILE A 141 13.82 3.08 -7.92
CA ILE A 141 15.23 2.74 -8.13
C ILE A 141 15.29 1.51 -9.01
N ASN A 142 15.95 1.62 -10.16
CA ASN A 142 16.21 0.49 -11.02
C ASN A 142 17.42 -0.30 -10.50
N LEU A 143 17.16 -1.39 -9.78
CA LEU A 143 18.22 -2.23 -9.22
C LEU A 143 19.02 -2.97 -10.28
N VAL A 144 18.43 -3.28 -11.43
CA VAL A 144 19.13 -3.90 -12.56
C VAL A 144 20.20 -2.95 -13.10
N ASP A 145 19.86 -1.66 -13.27
CA ASP A 145 20.83 -0.63 -13.67
C ASP A 145 21.96 -0.50 -12.64
N VAL A 146 21.65 -0.50 -11.35
CA VAL A 146 22.66 -0.47 -10.28
C VAL A 146 23.59 -1.69 -10.38
N ALA A 147 23.03 -2.88 -10.56
CA ALA A 147 23.78 -4.13 -10.66
C ALA A 147 24.70 -4.15 -11.90
N LEU A 148 24.16 -3.81 -13.05
CA LEU A 148 24.94 -3.75 -14.29
C LEU A 148 26.06 -2.70 -14.20
N SER A 149 25.77 -1.53 -13.65
CA SER A 149 26.73 -0.44 -13.46
C SER A 149 27.85 -0.78 -12.48
N SER A 150 27.59 -1.72 -11.54
CA SER A 150 28.59 -2.21 -10.60
C SER A 150 29.64 -3.12 -11.23
N GLY A 151 29.34 -3.69 -12.41
CA GLY A 151 30.23 -4.65 -13.09
C GLY A 151 30.47 -5.93 -12.28
N GLY A 152 29.53 -6.32 -11.42
CA GLY A 152 29.61 -7.51 -10.58
C GLY A 152 30.34 -7.30 -9.22
N ALA A 153 30.87 -6.10 -8.96
CA ALA A 153 31.55 -5.79 -7.71
C ALA A 153 30.52 -5.33 -6.64
N LEU A 154 30.38 -6.10 -5.56
CA LEU A 154 29.36 -5.85 -4.53
C LEU A 154 29.57 -4.51 -3.81
N ASP A 155 30.80 -4.16 -3.48
CA ASP A 155 31.11 -2.87 -2.83
C ASP A 155 30.72 -1.68 -3.74
N LYS A 156 30.97 -1.80 -5.03
CA LYS A 156 30.56 -0.79 -6.02
C LYS A 156 29.05 -0.74 -6.18
N PHE A 157 28.37 -1.90 -6.09
CA PHE A 157 26.91 -1.96 -6.11
C PHE A 157 26.31 -1.13 -4.95
N TRP A 158 26.76 -1.35 -3.73
CA TRP A 158 26.24 -0.62 -2.57
C TRP A 158 26.52 0.88 -2.65
N LYS A 159 27.72 1.24 -3.12
CA LYS A 159 28.05 2.67 -3.33
C LYS A 159 27.08 3.33 -4.33
N ILE A 160 26.86 2.71 -5.48
CA ILE A 160 25.93 3.25 -6.49
C ILE A 160 24.51 3.26 -5.96
N PHE A 161 24.10 2.22 -5.22
CA PHE A 161 22.78 2.15 -4.60
C PHE A 161 22.55 3.31 -3.63
N ASP A 162 23.49 3.59 -2.74
CA ASP A 162 23.39 4.69 -1.77
C ASP A 162 23.33 6.05 -2.48
N GLU A 163 24.12 6.27 -3.51
CA GLU A 163 24.06 7.47 -4.34
C GLU A 163 22.68 7.66 -4.98
N ARG A 164 22.09 6.57 -5.52
CA ARG A 164 20.74 6.59 -6.11
C ARG A 164 19.67 6.80 -5.07
N LEU A 165 19.81 6.20 -3.89
CA LEU A 165 18.89 6.37 -2.78
C LEU A 165 18.84 7.83 -2.32
N GLU A 166 19.98 8.49 -2.20
CA GLU A 166 20.08 9.90 -1.88
C GLU A 166 19.41 10.79 -2.94
N LEU A 167 19.57 10.47 -4.22
CA LEU A 167 18.87 11.17 -5.31
C LEU A 167 17.35 10.98 -5.22
N CYS A 168 16.88 9.78 -4.91
CA CYS A 168 15.46 9.50 -4.70
C CYS A 168 14.89 10.32 -3.54
N TYR A 169 15.63 10.38 -2.41
CA TYR A 169 15.25 11.21 -1.28
C TYR A 169 15.12 12.69 -1.68
N LYS A 170 16.13 13.24 -2.36
CA LYS A 170 16.09 14.64 -2.85
C LYS A 170 14.92 14.89 -3.79
N ALA A 171 14.62 13.96 -4.68
CA ALA A 171 13.50 14.06 -5.59
C ALA A 171 12.15 14.05 -4.85
N LEU A 172 11.99 13.18 -3.85
CA LEU A 172 10.79 13.14 -3.01
C LEU A 172 10.65 14.42 -2.18
N MET A 173 11.74 14.92 -1.61
CA MET A 173 11.72 16.18 -0.86
C MET A 173 11.43 17.37 -1.75
N CYS A 174 11.90 17.36 -2.98
CA CYS A 174 11.53 18.40 -3.96
C CYS A 174 10.03 18.42 -4.22
N ARG A 175 9.40 17.24 -4.41
CA ARG A 175 7.94 17.13 -4.56
C ARG A 175 7.20 17.60 -3.30
N HIS A 176 7.64 17.16 -2.14
CA HIS A 176 7.06 17.57 -0.85
C HIS A 176 7.10 19.09 -0.69
N ASN A 177 8.27 19.69 -0.91
CA ASN A 177 8.43 21.13 -0.79
C ASN A 177 7.61 21.90 -1.83
N ARG A 178 7.38 21.34 -3.03
CA ARG A 178 6.52 21.95 -4.06
C ARG A 178 5.05 21.97 -3.67
N LEU A 179 4.61 21.03 -2.84
CA LEU A 179 3.24 20.98 -2.34
C LEU A 179 2.97 22.03 -1.24
N LYS A 180 3.99 22.46 -0.51
CA LYS A 180 3.84 23.46 0.53
C LYS A 180 3.26 24.74 -0.01
N GLY A 181 2.34 25.33 0.73
CA GLY A 181 1.64 26.53 0.34
C GLY A 181 0.54 26.34 -0.70
N THR A 182 0.32 25.12 -1.20
CA THR A 182 -0.81 24.84 -2.10
C THR A 182 -2.13 25.06 -1.37
N LEU A 183 -3.03 25.80 -2.00
CA LEU A 183 -4.35 26.07 -1.43
C LEU A 183 -5.28 24.88 -1.64
N SER A 184 -6.18 24.66 -0.71
CA SER A 184 -7.22 23.62 -0.79
C SER A 184 -8.10 23.75 -2.02
N ASP A 185 -8.18 24.96 -2.58
CA ASP A 185 -8.90 25.28 -3.82
C ASP A 185 -8.30 24.63 -5.07
N ALA A 186 -7.04 24.19 -5.03
CA ALA A 186 -6.41 23.48 -6.14
C ALA A 186 -7.07 22.13 -6.46
N ALA A 187 -7.64 21.46 -5.45
CA ALA A 187 -8.40 20.22 -5.60
C ALA A 187 -9.49 20.13 -4.53
N PRO A 188 -10.60 20.89 -4.64
CA PRO A 188 -11.61 21.00 -3.60
C PRO A 188 -12.24 19.66 -3.25
N ILE A 189 -12.50 18.80 -4.24
CA ILE A 189 -13.09 17.46 -4.00
C ILE A 189 -12.16 16.61 -3.13
N LEU A 190 -10.86 16.79 -3.25
CA LEU A 190 -9.88 16.04 -2.46
C LEU A 190 -9.70 16.64 -1.06
N TRP A 191 -9.50 17.95 -0.97
CA TRP A 191 -9.06 18.61 0.25
C TRP A 191 -10.19 19.18 1.12
N GLN A 192 -11.27 19.66 0.51
CA GLN A 192 -12.37 20.31 1.22
C GLN A 192 -13.55 19.38 1.45
N TYR A 193 -13.91 18.54 0.47
CA TYR A 193 -15.12 17.72 0.50
C TYR A 193 -14.85 16.21 0.54
N GLY A 194 -13.62 15.79 0.32
CA GLY A 194 -13.22 14.38 0.32
C GLY A 194 -12.96 13.80 1.71
N ALA A 195 -12.55 12.54 1.73
CA ALA A 195 -12.22 11.82 2.95
C ALA A 195 -10.85 12.18 3.55
N LEU A 196 -9.96 12.82 2.77
CA LEU A 196 -8.58 13.10 3.21
C LEU A 196 -8.52 14.18 4.27
N ALA A 197 -9.19 15.28 4.02
CA ALA A 197 -9.25 16.37 4.96
C ALA A 197 -10.42 17.27 4.63
N ARG A 198 -10.98 17.90 5.62
CA ARG A 198 -12.03 18.90 5.46
C ARG A 198 -11.45 20.28 5.70
N LEU A 199 -10.50 20.66 4.85
CA LEU A 199 -9.95 22.00 4.86
C LEU A 199 -11.01 22.98 4.40
N LYS A 200 -10.96 24.17 4.96
CA LYS A 200 -11.78 25.28 4.46
C LYS A 200 -11.19 25.83 3.17
N LYS A 201 -12.03 26.49 2.40
CA LYS A 201 -11.59 27.23 1.21
C LYS A 201 -10.50 28.23 1.56
N GLY A 202 -9.43 28.26 0.79
CA GLY A 202 -8.29 29.15 1.00
C GLY A 202 -7.29 28.69 2.07
N GLU A 203 -7.53 27.59 2.80
CA GLU A 203 -6.51 27.02 3.68
C GLU A 203 -5.45 26.29 2.86
N THR A 204 -4.21 26.32 3.35
CA THR A 204 -3.12 25.54 2.75
C THR A 204 -3.20 24.08 3.14
N ILE A 205 -2.70 23.20 2.27
CA ILE A 205 -2.63 21.75 2.54
C ILE A 205 -1.45 21.36 3.44
N ASP A 206 -0.69 22.32 3.95
CA ASP A 206 0.54 22.08 4.71
C ASP A 206 0.33 21.20 5.93
N LYS A 207 -0.82 21.34 6.60
CA LYS A 207 -1.20 20.49 7.73
C LYS A 207 -1.36 19.03 7.34
N LEU A 208 -1.74 18.75 6.08
CA LEU A 208 -1.95 17.40 5.55
C LEU A 208 -0.67 16.74 5.07
N LEU A 209 0.37 17.53 4.76
CA LEU A 209 1.63 16.98 4.28
C LEU A 209 2.33 16.11 5.31
N TYR A 210 1.99 16.27 6.58
CA TYR A 210 2.48 15.43 7.67
C TYR A 210 1.94 14.01 7.62
N ASP A 211 0.72 13.85 7.12
CA ASP A 211 0.04 12.56 6.96
C ASP A 211 0.26 11.94 5.57
N GLY A 212 0.95 12.67 4.70
CA GLY A 212 1.29 12.18 3.38
C GLY A 212 2.42 11.15 3.39
N CYS A 213 2.31 10.15 2.55
CA CYS A 213 3.30 9.11 2.39
C CYS A 213 4.23 9.41 1.21
N LEU A 214 5.53 9.37 1.47
CA LEU A 214 6.58 9.34 0.45
C LEU A 214 7.04 7.90 0.28
N LEU A 215 6.88 7.36 -0.92
CA LEU A 215 7.19 5.97 -1.21
C LEU A 215 8.51 5.85 -1.97
N TYR A 216 9.34 4.95 -1.49
CA TYR A 216 10.43 4.37 -2.25
C TYR A 216 9.97 3.02 -2.79
N THR A 217 10.09 2.79 -4.08
CA THR A 217 9.86 1.50 -4.70
C THR A 217 11.11 1.05 -5.41
N SER A 218 11.40 -0.24 -5.32
CA SER A 218 12.39 -0.90 -6.16
C SER A 218 11.64 -1.80 -7.12
N ASP A 219 11.85 -1.62 -8.41
CA ASP A 219 11.46 -2.61 -9.42
C ASP A 219 12.62 -3.62 -9.53
N ALA A 220 12.30 -4.86 -9.22
CA ALA A 220 13.18 -5.99 -9.38
C ALA A 220 12.94 -6.66 -10.74
#